data_6688d1e6b5fc264e1b95ab63e45042a2
#
_entry.id   6688d1e6b5fc264e1b95ab63e45042a2
#
_cell.length_a   1.000
_cell.length_b   1.000
_cell.length_c   1.000
_cell.angle_alpha   90.00
_cell.angle_beta   90.00
_cell.angle_gamma   90.00
#
_symmetry.space_group_name_H-M   'P 1'
#
loop_
_entity.id
_entity.type
_entity.pdbx_description
1 polymer ?
#
loop_
_entity_poly.entity_id
_entity_poly.type
_entity_poly.pdbx_seq_one_letter_code
_entity_poly.pdbx_strand_id
1 'polypeptide(L)'
;MKALAQVMLVGVLALGACESPGEPKDPIWGKQACGACSMLVSEPAHAAQLVTKEETRVYFDDVGCMAAYMIERNLNPPKRWVRDSAGKWVDARSAKFKSGAKTPMDFGYSYAADGDATFVDVQLAAKKRAERR
;
A
#
# COMPACT_ATOMS: atom_id res chain seq x y z
N MET A 1 -57.43 -34.96 -13.51
CA MET A 1 -55.98 -34.88 -13.87
C MET A 1 -55.43 -33.58 -13.32
N LYS A 2 -54.72 -33.65 -12.21
CA LYS A 2 -54.16 -32.46 -11.51
C LYS A 2 -52.70 -32.29 -11.96
N ALA A 3 -52.42 -31.21 -12.71
CA ALA A 3 -51.04 -30.82 -13.05
C ALA A 3 -50.45 -30.06 -11.88
N LEU A 4 -49.44 -30.64 -11.25
CA LEU A 4 -48.62 -29.99 -10.22
C LEU A 4 -47.57 -29.12 -10.93
N ALA A 5 -47.76 -27.82 -10.87
CA ALA A 5 -46.74 -26.85 -11.28
C ALA A 5 -45.66 -26.79 -10.20
N GLN A 6 -44.48 -27.35 -10.47
CA GLN A 6 -43.28 -27.18 -9.66
C GLN A 6 -42.66 -25.83 -9.95
N VAL A 7 -42.80 -24.90 -9.03
CA VAL A 7 -42.08 -23.63 -9.02
C VAL A 7 -40.66 -23.91 -8.53
N MET A 8 -39.70 -23.94 -9.45
CA MET A 8 -38.25 -23.95 -9.11
C MET A 8 -37.89 -22.55 -8.62
N LEU A 9 -37.69 -22.45 -7.32
CA LEU A 9 -37.12 -21.25 -6.68
C LEU A 9 -35.60 -21.28 -6.90
N VAL A 10 -35.12 -20.55 -7.92
CA VAL A 10 -33.68 -20.37 -8.17
C VAL A 10 -33.17 -19.38 -7.11
N GLY A 11 -32.56 -19.90 -6.07
CA GLY A 11 -31.85 -19.12 -5.09
C GLY A 11 -30.61 -18.54 -5.68
N VAL A 12 -30.61 -17.25 -5.97
CA VAL A 12 -29.38 -16.49 -6.32
C VAL A 12 -28.57 -16.36 -5.03
N LEU A 13 -27.54 -17.21 -4.86
CA LEU A 13 -26.49 -16.97 -3.87
C LEU A 13 -25.69 -15.76 -4.36
N ALA A 14 -25.97 -14.60 -3.78
CA ALA A 14 -25.05 -13.47 -3.84
C ALA A 14 -23.78 -13.86 -3.07
N LEU A 15 -22.76 -14.30 -3.79
CA LEU A 15 -21.39 -14.41 -3.28
C LEU A 15 -20.92 -12.98 -3.00
N GLY A 16 -21.17 -12.49 -1.80
CA GLY A 16 -20.53 -11.30 -1.28
C GLY A 16 -19.02 -11.58 -1.27
N ALA A 17 -18.30 -10.94 -2.18
CA ALA A 17 -16.85 -10.91 -2.14
C ALA A 17 -16.46 -10.19 -0.85
N CYS A 18 -16.20 -10.93 0.23
CA CYS A 18 -15.54 -10.43 1.42
C CYS A 18 -14.12 -10.04 1.00
N GLU A 19 -13.90 -8.76 0.71
CA GLU A 19 -12.53 -8.24 0.54
C GLU A 19 -11.76 -8.52 1.82
N SER A 20 -10.74 -9.36 1.70
CA SER A 20 -9.86 -9.66 2.83
C SER A 20 -9.13 -8.37 3.24
N PRO A 21 -9.20 -7.91 4.50
CA PRO A 21 -8.51 -6.71 4.96
C PRO A 21 -6.99 -6.79 4.74
N GLY A 22 -6.50 -7.98 4.47
CA GLY A 22 -5.09 -8.28 4.32
C GLY A 22 -4.51 -8.14 2.92
N GLU A 23 -5.32 -7.90 1.90
CA GLU A 23 -4.84 -7.71 0.52
C GLU A 23 -4.62 -6.24 0.22
N PRO A 24 -3.64 -5.89 -0.65
CA PRO A 24 -3.44 -4.51 -1.06
C PRO A 24 -4.61 -4.01 -1.90
N LYS A 25 -4.91 -2.71 -1.79
CA LYS A 25 -6.02 -2.07 -2.51
C LYS A 25 -5.59 -0.70 -3.02
N ASP A 26 -6.03 -0.33 -4.21
CA ASP A 26 -5.76 1.01 -4.74
C ASP A 26 -6.46 2.08 -3.90
N PRO A 27 -5.79 3.22 -3.64
CA PRO A 27 -6.43 4.39 -3.06
C PRO A 27 -7.37 5.04 -4.08
N ILE A 28 -8.17 5.99 -3.63
CA ILE A 28 -8.83 6.93 -4.55
C ILE A 28 -7.76 7.95 -4.96
N TRP A 29 -7.17 7.76 -6.13
CA TRP A 29 -6.08 8.59 -6.66
C TRP A 29 -6.44 10.07 -6.67
N GLY A 30 -5.53 10.90 -6.18
CA GLY A 30 -5.73 12.35 -6.10
C GLY A 30 -6.76 12.82 -5.06
N LYS A 31 -7.29 11.91 -4.23
CA LYS A 31 -8.24 12.24 -3.15
C LYS A 31 -7.81 11.68 -1.80
N GLN A 32 -7.12 10.55 -1.79
CA GLN A 32 -6.62 9.92 -0.55
C GLN A 32 -5.43 10.68 -0.02
N ALA A 33 -5.48 11.10 1.24
CA ALA A 33 -4.35 11.75 1.90
C ALA A 33 -3.27 10.74 2.31
N CYS A 34 -2.01 11.15 2.18
CA CYS A 34 -0.86 10.43 2.72
C CYS A 34 -0.88 10.48 4.26
N GLY A 35 -0.68 9.33 4.89
CA GLY A 35 -0.71 9.19 6.35
C GLY A 35 0.43 9.91 7.09
N ALA A 36 1.52 10.27 6.38
CA ALA A 36 2.68 10.92 6.98
C ALA A 36 2.77 12.42 6.69
N CYS A 37 2.59 12.83 5.42
CA CYS A 37 2.79 14.22 5.00
C CYS A 37 1.49 14.98 4.69
N SER A 38 0.35 14.29 4.70
CA SER A 38 -0.99 14.82 4.39
C SER A 38 -1.19 15.31 2.96
N MET A 39 -0.21 15.15 2.07
CA MET A 39 -0.36 15.41 0.65
C MET A 39 -1.24 14.33 0.00
N LEU A 40 -1.83 14.61 -1.14
CA LEU A 40 -2.67 13.64 -1.85
C LEU A 40 -1.81 12.57 -2.53
N VAL A 41 -2.20 11.33 -2.39
CA VAL A 41 -1.60 10.19 -3.10
C VAL A 41 -2.08 10.22 -4.54
N SER A 42 -1.28 10.78 -5.45
CA SER A 42 -1.64 11.04 -6.84
C SER A 42 -0.72 10.39 -7.88
N GLU A 43 0.46 9.92 -7.46
CA GLU A 43 1.45 9.29 -8.34
C GLU A 43 1.52 7.77 -8.09
N PRO A 44 0.79 6.96 -8.90
CA PRO A 44 0.69 5.52 -8.67
C PRO A 44 2.04 4.79 -8.58
N ALA A 45 3.03 5.21 -9.36
CA ALA A 45 4.35 4.57 -9.40
C ALA A 45 5.15 4.71 -8.10
N HIS A 46 4.78 5.64 -7.21
CA HIS A 46 5.47 5.90 -5.95
C HIS A 46 4.65 5.55 -4.72
N ALA A 47 3.40 5.13 -4.92
CA ALA A 47 2.48 4.87 -3.84
C ALA A 47 2.91 3.66 -2.99
N ALA A 48 2.65 3.78 -1.68
CA ALA A 48 2.82 2.71 -0.72
C ALA A 48 1.60 2.61 0.18
N GLN A 49 1.44 1.48 0.85
CA GLN A 49 0.38 1.26 1.83
C GLN A 49 0.79 0.24 2.87
N LEU A 50 0.18 0.33 4.03
CA LEU A 50 0.26 -0.68 5.08
C LEU A 50 -1.10 -0.92 5.72
N VAL A 51 -1.23 -2.05 6.41
CA VAL A 51 -2.38 -2.35 7.26
C VAL A 51 -1.88 -2.57 8.69
N THR A 52 -2.43 -1.82 9.64
CA THR A 52 -2.09 -1.91 11.06
C THR A 52 -2.67 -3.19 11.69
N LYS A 53 -2.31 -3.46 12.94
CA LYS A 53 -2.88 -4.58 13.70
C LYS A 53 -4.39 -4.45 13.91
N GLU A 54 -4.88 -3.20 13.96
CA GLU A 54 -6.29 -2.86 14.08
C GLU A 54 -7.02 -2.88 12.74
N GLU A 55 -6.41 -3.50 11.73
CA GLU A 55 -6.94 -3.62 10.36
C GLU A 55 -7.19 -2.27 9.66
N THR A 56 -6.56 -1.20 10.12
CA THR A 56 -6.63 0.12 9.48
C THR A 56 -5.62 0.22 8.35
N ARG A 57 -6.11 0.56 7.17
CA ARG A 57 -5.27 0.80 5.99
C ARG A 57 -4.83 2.25 5.94
N VAL A 58 -3.53 2.45 5.71
CA VAL A 58 -2.91 3.76 5.57
C VAL A 58 -2.17 3.81 4.24
N TYR A 59 -2.36 4.89 3.49
CA TYR A 59 -1.73 5.13 2.20
C TYR A 59 -0.65 6.20 2.28
N PHE A 60 0.32 6.11 1.38
CA PHE A 60 1.45 7.04 1.31
C PHE A 60 1.75 7.36 -0.16
N ASP A 61 2.13 8.60 -0.43
CA ASP A 61 2.55 9.08 -1.74
C ASP A 61 4.02 8.77 -2.07
N ASP A 62 4.78 8.37 -1.06
CA ASP A 62 6.21 8.03 -1.16
C ASP A 62 6.53 6.89 -0.19
N VAL A 63 7.33 5.93 -0.61
CA VAL A 63 7.73 4.81 0.27
C VAL A 63 8.48 5.30 1.52
N GLY A 64 9.21 6.39 1.41
CA GLY A 64 9.87 7.04 2.54
C GLY A 64 8.89 7.60 3.56
N CYS A 65 7.72 8.08 3.11
CA CYS A 65 6.63 8.47 4.01
C CYS A 65 6.09 7.28 4.81
N MET A 66 5.93 6.11 4.18
CA MET A 66 5.56 4.90 4.90
C MET A 66 6.60 4.51 5.95
N ALA A 67 7.88 4.56 5.61
CA ALA A 67 8.98 4.28 6.54
C ALA A 67 9.00 5.27 7.71
N ALA A 68 8.84 6.56 7.44
CA ALA A 68 8.78 7.61 8.48
C ALA A 68 7.58 7.40 9.42
N TYR A 69 6.41 7.10 8.87
CA TYR A 69 5.20 6.79 9.65
C TYR A 69 5.40 5.60 10.58
N MET A 70 6.04 4.54 10.08
CA MET A 70 6.33 3.34 10.87
C MET A 70 7.31 3.65 12.02
N ILE A 71 8.35 4.44 11.77
CA ILE A 71 9.34 4.84 12.77
C ILE A 71 8.70 5.70 13.86
N GLU A 72 7.99 6.75 13.45
CA GLU A 72 7.35 7.70 14.37
C GLU A 72 6.37 7.02 15.33
N ARG A 73 5.66 6.00 14.86
CA ARG A 73 4.66 5.25 15.64
C ARG A 73 5.15 3.93 16.20
N ASN A 74 6.43 3.62 16.03
CA ASN A 74 7.03 2.35 16.43
C ASN A 74 6.25 1.13 15.91
N LEU A 75 5.89 1.16 14.63
CA LEU A 75 5.13 0.11 13.95
C LEU A 75 6.03 -0.81 13.14
N ASN A 76 5.71 -2.10 13.13
CA ASN A 76 6.30 -3.09 12.23
C ASN A 76 5.21 -4.01 11.66
N PRO A 77 4.29 -3.46 10.86
CA PRO A 77 3.19 -4.25 10.32
C PRO A 77 3.69 -5.29 9.31
N PRO A 78 3.20 -6.53 9.38
CA PRO A 78 3.57 -7.56 8.40
C PRO A 78 3.02 -7.29 7.01
N LYS A 79 1.94 -6.51 6.91
CA LYS A 79 1.22 -6.18 5.67
C LYS A 79 1.58 -4.77 5.24
N ARG A 80 2.54 -4.67 4.31
CA ARG A 80 3.00 -3.40 3.74
C ARG A 80 3.47 -3.61 2.32
N TRP A 81 3.05 -2.73 1.43
CA TRP A 81 3.29 -2.86 0.00
C TRP A 81 3.75 -1.55 -0.61
N VAL A 82 4.49 -1.69 -1.69
CA VAL A 82 4.84 -0.63 -2.63
C VAL A 82 4.27 -0.98 -4.00
N ARG A 83 4.00 0.02 -4.81
CA ARG A 83 3.48 -0.18 -6.16
C ARG A 83 4.60 -0.16 -7.18
N ASP A 84 4.59 -1.11 -8.09
CA ASP A 84 5.52 -1.13 -9.22
C ASP A 84 5.03 -0.25 -10.37
N SER A 85 5.87 -0.05 -11.39
CA SER A 85 5.55 0.74 -12.57
C SER A 85 4.44 0.13 -13.45
N ALA A 86 4.18 -1.17 -13.30
CA ALA A 86 3.10 -1.88 -14.01
C ALA A 86 1.76 -1.81 -13.26
N GLY A 87 1.73 -1.18 -12.08
CA GLY A 87 0.53 -1.04 -11.27
C GLY A 87 0.25 -2.21 -10.32
N LYS A 88 1.23 -3.07 -10.10
CA LYS A 88 1.12 -4.21 -9.19
C LYS A 88 1.62 -3.82 -7.79
N TRP A 89 0.94 -4.28 -6.76
CA TRP A 89 1.39 -4.17 -5.38
C TRP A 89 2.37 -5.29 -5.04
N VAL A 90 3.51 -4.92 -4.50
CA VAL A 90 4.61 -5.81 -4.13
C VAL A 90 4.88 -5.68 -2.63
N ASP A 91 5.12 -6.79 -1.94
CA ASP A 91 5.49 -6.76 -0.52
C ASP A 91 6.75 -5.92 -0.32
N ALA A 92 6.63 -4.85 0.46
CA ALA A 92 7.73 -3.90 0.69
C ALA A 92 8.94 -4.54 1.37
N ARG A 93 8.75 -5.61 2.14
CA ARG A 93 9.84 -6.30 2.86
C ARG A 93 10.82 -7.01 1.92
N SER A 94 10.33 -7.49 0.78
CA SER A 94 11.13 -8.18 -0.23
C SER A 94 11.41 -7.33 -1.47
N ALA A 95 10.81 -6.15 -1.55
CA ALA A 95 10.97 -5.23 -2.67
C ALA A 95 12.40 -4.68 -2.76
N LYS A 96 12.84 -4.44 -3.99
CA LYS A 96 14.07 -3.71 -4.30
C LYS A 96 13.74 -2.30 -4.76
N PHE A 97 14.68 -1.39 -4.51
CA PHE A 97 14.50 0.02 -4.82
C PHE A 97 15.71 0.57 -5.57
N LYS A 98 15.47 1.50 -6.46
CA LYS A 98 16.49 2.34 -7.06
C LYS A 98 16.68 3.54 -6.17
N SER A 99 17.93 3.76 -5.70
CA SER A 99 18.32 4.96 -4.97
C SER A 99 18.57 6.13 -5.92
N GLY A 100 18.44 7.37 -5.43
CA GLY A 100 18.64 8.58 -6.21
C GLY A 100 17.47 8.91 -7.16
N ALA A 101 16.33 8.24 -7.03
CA ALA A 101 15.13 8.53 -7.82
C ALA A 101 14.49 9.86 -7.37
N LYS A 102 13.84 10.54 -8.33
CA LYS A 102 12.97 11.67 -7.99
C LYS A 102 11.62 11.12 -7.52
N THR A 103 11.25 11.44 -6.29
CA THR A 103 10.01 10.96 -5.65
C THR A 103 9.22 12.12 -5.04
N PRO A 104 7.91 11.96 -4.78
CA PRO A 104 7.04 13.06 -4.32
C PRO A 104 7.54 13.81 -3.09
N MET A 105 8.15 13.12 -2.14
CA MET A 105 8.69 13.71 -0.91
C MET A 105 10.22 13.69 -0.84
N ASP A 106 10.88 13.48 -1.96
CA ASP A 106 12.35 13.50 -2.09
C ASP A 106 13.07 12.52 -1.14
N PHE A 107 12.44 11.38 -0.82
CA PHE A 107 13.15 10.31 -0.11
C PHE A 107 14.15 9.60 -1.02
N GLY A 108 13.92 9.64 -2.33
CA GLY A 108 14.89 9.18 -3.31
C GLY A 108 14.88 7.69 -3.60
N TYR A 109 13.83 6.96 -3.23
CA TYR A 109 13.69 5.53 -3.48
C TYR A 109 12.43 5.24 -4.30
N SER A 110 12.61 4.54 -5.42
CA SER A 110 11.51 4.07 -6.26
C SER A 110 11.64 2.57 -6.46
N TYR A 111 10.53 1.85 -6.51
CA TYR A 111 10.56 0.41 -6.77
C TYR A 111 11.27 0.10 -8.07
N ALA A 112 12.16 -0.87 -8.03
CA ALA A 112 12.82 -1.44 -9.20
C ALA A 112 13.23 -2.88 -8.91
N ALA A 113 12.84 -3.83 -9.76
CA ALA A 113 13.13 -5.24 -9.57
C ALA A 113 14.65 -5.53 -9.52
N ASP A 114 15.44 -4.73 -10.24
CA ASP A 114 16.91 -4.74 -10.29
C ASP A 114 17.55 -3.66 -9.39
N GLY A 115 16.81 -3.15 -8.40
CA GLY A 115 17.26 -2.06 -7.54
C GLY A 115 18.47 -2.42 -6.67
N ASP A 116 19.22 -1.39 -6.32
CA ASP A 116 20.45 -1.43 -5.50
C ASP A 116 20.19 -1.30 -3.99
N ALA A 117 18.97 -0.97 -3.60
CA ALA A 117 18.56 -0.75 -2.22
C ALA A 117 17.42 -1.67 -1.78
N THR A 118 17.22 -1.77 -0.47
CA THR A 118 16.17 -2.56 0.18
C THR A 118 15.24 -1.65 1.00
N PHE A 119 14.17 -2.20 1.55
CA PHE A 119 13.30 -1.43 2.44
C PHE A 119 14.02 -0.96 3.72
N VAL A 120 15.03 -1.70 4.18
CA VAL A 120 15.88 -1.27 5.31
C VAL A 120 16.62 0.03 4.99
N ASP A 121 17.12 0.17 3.76
CA ASP A 121 17.79 1.41 3.31
C ASP A 121 16.82 2.60 3.31
N VAL A 122 15.57 2.37 2.89
CA VAL A 122 14.50 3.38 2.97
C VAL A 122 14.24 3.80 4.42
N GLN A 123 14.15 2.83 5.33
CA GLN A 123 13.96 3.10 6.77
C GLN A 123 15.13 3.89 7.38
N LEU A 124 16.36 3.54 7.02
CA LEU A 124 17.55 4.28 7.47
C LEU A 124 17.55 5.72 6.98
N ALA A 125 17.17 5.95 5.72
CA ALA A 125 17.05 7.29 5.15
C ALA A 125 15.95 8.11 5.86
N ALA A 126 14.81 7.51 6.16
CA ALA A 126 13.72 8.16 6.89
C ALA A 126 14.15 8.53 8.32
N LYS A 127 14.83 7.62 9.02
CA LYS A 127 15.38 7.86 10.35
C LYS A 127 16.38 9.02 10.35
N LYS A 128 17.34 9.01 9.43
CA LYS A 128 18.34 10.07 9.27
C LYS A 128 17.70 11.43 8.96
N ARG A 129 16.61 11.46 8.20
CA ARG A 129 15.85 12.69 7.95
C ARG A 129 15.16 13.21 9.22
N ALA A 130 14.57 12.33 10.03
CA ALA A 130 13.93 12.70 11.29
C ALA A 130 14.92 13.30 12.29
N GLU A 131 16.14 12.77 12.36
CA GLU A 131 17.21 13.25 13.25
C GLU A 131 17.75 14.64 12.88
N ARG A 132 17.49 15.13 11.65
CA ARG A 132 17.93 16.47 11.17
C ARG A 132 16.88 17.56 11.33
N ARG A 133 15.71 17.26 11.89
CA ARG A 133 14.61 18.20 12.15
C ARG A 133 14.62 18.66 13.59
#